data_d6fb5b09163cef01875d4e956f826a43
#
_entry.id   d6fb5b09163cef01875d4e956f826a43
#
_cell.length_a   1.000
_cell.length_b   1.000
_cell.length_c   1.000
_cell.angle_alpha   90.00
_cell.angle_beta   90.00
_cell.angle_gamma   90.00
#
_symmetry.space_group_name_H-M   'P 1'
#
loop_
_entity.id
_entity.type
_entity.pdbx_description
1 polymer ?
#
loop_
_entity_poly.entity_id
_entity_poly.type
_entity_poly.pdbx_seq_one_letter_code
_entity_poly.pdbx_strand_id
1 'polypeptide(L)'
;MVHICAEIGSNHMGSLELALEHIRFAKECGANSTKWQLFRAESLESDPVKQAKRKPYELPLEWLPILKEESVKRGLLFGVTPFALDLVEPLRGIVDFVKVAALDMCWNDLIMKAATLDVPMIISVAGAALEELEDLIHTLTLEAEWGWNLLHGVTHYPANLNEMNLWKIREIQDEFGVDVGLSDHTPGYEAAVIATALGATWIEKHFRSDLRAGHTVGILNSPDFQHSANPTQMGVFVMKIRETEAALGVPDHYGPVESEKGLFELARRSNLRVLRG
;
A
#
# COMPACT_ATOMS: atom_id res chain seq x y z
N MET A 1 3.25 -13.96 -1.50
CA MET A 1 2.25 -13.11 -2.22
C MET A 1 2.35 -11.67 -1.74
N VAL A 2 2.34 -10.72 -2.66
CA VAL A 2 2.35 -9.28 -2.39
C VAL A 2 1.07 -8.89 -1.65
N HIS A 3 1.21 -8.15 -0.55
CA HIS A 3 0.08 -7.57 0.17
C HIS A 3 -0.43 -6.34 -0.58
N ILE A 4 -1.72 -6.27 -0.90
CA ILE A 4 -2.35 -5.16 -1.62
C ILE A 4 -3.23 -4.37 -0.66
N CYS A 5 -2.88 -3.12 -0.43
CA CYS A 5 -3.57 -2.19 0.44
C CYS A 5 -4.39 -1.19 -0.38
N ALA A 6 -5.70 -1.19 -0.19
CA ALA A 6 -6.58 -0.15 -0.72
C ALA A 6 -6.55 1.06 0.22
N GLU A 7 -5.91 2.15 -0.20
CA GLU A 7 -5.87 3.41 0.53
C GLU A 7 -7.13 4.23 0.24
N ILE A 8 -8.02 4.27 1.20
CA ILE A 8 -9.27 5.04 1.08
C ILE A 8 -8.99 6.54 1.29
N GLY A 9 -8.07 6.86 2.20
CA GLY A 9 -7.72 8.25 2.50
C GLY A 9 -8.95 9.07 2.88
N SER A 10 -9.16 10.17 2.18
CA SER A 10 -10.29 11.09 2.35
C SER A 10 -11.51 10.78 1.47
N ASN A 11 -11.50 9.69 0.70
CA ASN A 11 -12.57 9.36 -0.25
C ASN A 11 -13.90 8.96 0.42
N HIS A 12 -13.93 8.77 1.74
CA HIS A 12 -15.18 8.57 2.50
C HIS A 12 -16.07 9.81 2.57
N MET A 13 -15.53 11.02 2.26
CA MET A 13 -16.31 12.26 2.09
C MET A 13 -17.20 12.63 3.30
N GLY A 14 -16.81 12.25 4.53
CA GLY A 14 -17.62 12.47 5.72
C GLY A 14 -18.91 11.63 5.78
N SER A 15 -19.00 10.55 4.98
CA SER A 15 -20.14 9.62 4.97
C SER A 15 -19.70 8.23 5.43
N LEU A 16 -20.27 7.77 6.55
CA LEU A 16 -20.05 6.41 7.05
C LEU A 16 -20.55 5.36 6.06
N GLU A 17 -21.69 5.59 5.42
CA GLU A 17 -22.23 4.68 4.41
C GLU A 17 -21.24 4.49 3.26
N LEU A 18 -20.68 5.58 2.75
CA LEU A 18 -19.67 5.54 1.70
C LEU A 18 -18.38 4.86 2.17
N ALA A 19 -17.96 5.10 3.41
CA ALA A 19 -16.82 4.41 4.01
C ALA A 19 -17.00 2.89 4.04
N LEU A 20 -18.17 2.39 4.49
CA LEU A 20 -18.50 0.98 4.48
C LEU A 20 -18.57 0.40 3.06
N GLU A 21 -19.07 1.19 2.11
CA GLU A 21 -19.08 0.80 0.68
C GLU A 21 -17.66 0.63 0.13
N HIS A 22 -16.72 1.49 0.49
CA HIS A 22 -15.30 1.35 0.09
C HIS A 22 -14.69 0.03 0.59
N ILE A 23 -14.97 -0.36 1.83
CA ILE A 23 -14.49 -1.65 2.38
C ILE A 23 -15.04 -2.82 1.55
N ARG A 24 -16.33 -2.78 1.21
CA ARG A 24 -16.95 -3.81 0.37
C ARG A 24 -16.26 -3.93 -0.99
N PHE A 25 -16.11 -2.82 -1.70
CA PHE A 25 -15.49 -2.83 -3.03
C PHE A 25 -14.00 -3.17 -2.99
N ALA A 26 -13.26 -2.73 -1.97
CA ALA A 26 -11.86 -3.12 -1.80
C ALA A 26 -11.73 -4.65 -1.73
N LYS A 27 -12.62 -5.32 -0.98
CA LYS A 27 -12.67 -6.79 -0.93
C LYS A 27 -13.02 -7.41 -2.28
N GLU A 28 -14.04 -6.92 -2.95
CA GLU A 28 -14.48 -7.41 -4.25
C GLU A 28 -13.38 -7.27 -5.32
N CYS A 29 -12.53 -6.24 -5.22
CA CYS A 29 -11.37 -6.05 -6.09
C CYS A 29 -10.17 -6.95 -5.73
N GLY A 30 -10.21 -7.67 -4.60
CA GLY A 30 -9.14 -8.58 -4.18
C GLY A 30 -8.03 -7.93 -3.34
N ALA A 31 -8.27 -6.76 -2.74
CA ALA A 31 -7.37 -6.16 -1.76
C ALA A 31 -7.24 -7.05 -0.50
N ASN A 32 -6.12 -6.93 0.19
CA ASN A 32 -5.84 -7.62 1.45
C ASN A 32 -6.16 -6.76 2.67
N SER A 33 -6.12 -5.43 2.51
CA SER A 33 -6.40 -4.46 3.58
C SER A 33 -7.05 -3.20 3.04
N THR A 34 -7.66 -2.44 3.95
CA THR A 34 -8.04 -1.03 3.75
C THR A 34 -7.25 -0.15 4.68
N LYS A 35 -6.90 1.05 4.21
CA LYS A 35 -6.20 2.05 5.02
C LYS A 35 -6.92 3.40 4.99
N TRP A 36 -6.85 4.12 6.09
CA TRP A 36 -7.58 5.36 6.35
C TRP A 36 -6.62 6.43 6.85
N GLN A 37 -6.97 7.69 6.62
CA GLN A 37 -6.21 8.84 7.14
C GLN A 37 -6.95 9.41 8.34
N LEU A 38 -6.25 9.51 9.47
CA LEU A 38 -6.76 10.08 10.71
C LEU A 38 -6.02 11.38 11.00
N PHE A 39 -6.67 12.50 10.72
CA PHE A 39 -6.11 13.84 10.89
C PHE A 39 -7.15 14.81 11.44
N ARG A 40 -6.67 15.92 11.95
CA ARG A 40 -7.46 17.15 12.15
C ARG A 40 -6.97 18.19 11.15
N ALA A 41 -7.89 18.94 10.56
CA ALA A 41 -7.56 19.93 9.55
C ALA A 41 -6.54 20.96 10.08
N GLU A 42 -6.64 21.31 11.36
CA GLU A 42 -5.73 22.22 12.06
C GLU A 42 -4.30 21.64 12.20
N SER A 43 -4.14 20.32 12.24
CA SER A 43 -2.82 19.66 12.32
C SER A 43 -2.10 19.60 10.98
N LEU A 44 -2.85 19.60 9.88
CA LEU A 44 -2.30 19.50 8.52
C LEU A 44 -2.06 20.85 7.85
N GLU A 45 -2.82 21.88 8.24
CA GLU A 45 -2.83 23.16 7.55
C GLU A 45 -2.78 24.33 8.54
N SER A 46 -1.91 25.28 8.28
CA SER A 46 -1.85 26.53 9.05
C SER A 46 -2.84 27.60 8.56
N ASP A 47 -3.31 27.52 7.31
CA ASP A 47 -4.24 28.45 6.68
C ASP A 47 -5.69 28.09 7.02
N PRO A 48 -6.46 28.96 7.70
CA PRO A 48 -7.85 28.70 8.07
C PRO A 48 -8.76 28.39 6.88
N VAL A 49 -8.49 28.96 5.69
CA VAL A 49 -9.29 28.67 4.49
C VAL A 49 -9.03 27.24 4.01
N LYS A 50 -7.80 26.77 4.08
CA LYS A 50 -7.45 25.39 3.75
C LYS A 50 -7.99 24.42 4.81
N GLN A 51 -7.89 24.77 6.10
CA GLN A 51 -8.49 23.99 7.19
C GLN A 51 -9.98 23.76 6.95
N ALA A 52 -10.74 24.82 6.65
CA ALA A 52 -12.16 24.73 6.38
C ALA A 52 -12.48 23.79 5.17
N LYS A 53 -11.60 23.72 4.19
CA LYS A 53 -11.73 22.81 3.04
C LYS A 53 -11.43 21.34 3.42
N ARG A 54 -10.52 21.11 4.36
CA ARG A 54 -10.16 19.75 4.82
C ARG A 54 -11.08 19.19 5.89
N LYS A 55 -11.72 20.06 6.67
CA LYS A 55 -12.60 19.68 7.80
C LYS A 55 -13.65 18.61 7.46
N PRO A 56 -14.33 18.65 6.30
CA PRO A 56 -15.32 17.62 5.92
C PRO A 56 -14.73 16.22 5.70
N TYR A 57 -13.41 16.10 5.60
CA TYR A 57 -12.71 14.85 5.32
C TYR A 57 -12.00 14.25 6.54
N GLU A 58 -12.17 14.84 7.72
CA GLU A 58 -11.71 14.26 8.96
C GLU A 58 -12.46 12.95 9.23
N LEU A 59 -11.71 11.92 9.59
CA LEU A 59 -12.29 10.64 9.98
C LEU A 59 -12.74 10.71 11.44
N PRO A 60 -14.06 10.57 11.74
CA PRO A 60 -14.53 10.57 13.12
C PRO A 60 -13.99 9.37 13.91
N LEU A 61 -13.51 9.60 15.13
CA LEU A 61 -12.95 8.54 15.96
C LEU A 61 -13.97 7.43 16.27
N GLU A 62 -15.23 7.79 16.42
CA GLU A 62 -16.32 6.85 16.66
C GLU A 62 -16.59 5.89 15.48
N TRP A 63 -16.05 6.18 14.28
CA TRP A 63 -16.17 5.27 13.15
C TRP A 63 -15.11 4.17 13.16
N LEU A 64 -13.98 4.37 13.86
CA LEU A 64 -12.89 3.41 13.86
C LEU A 64 -13.31 1.97 14.21
N PRO A 65 -14.06 1.72 15.32
CA PRO A 65 -14.52 0.37 15.64
C PRO A 65 -15.52 -0.17 14.61
N ILE A 66 -16.35 0.68 14.02
CA ILE A 66 -17.35 0.27 13.01
C ILE A 66 -16.64 -0.17 11.72
N LEU A 67 -15.65 0.61 11.25
CA LEU A 67 -14.86 0.31 10.06
C LEU A 67 -13.99 -0.94 10.28
N LYS A 68 -13.44 -1.11 11.49
CA LYS A 68 -12.70 -2.30 11.88
C LYS A 68 -13.58 -3.55 11.82
N GLU A 69 -14.76 -3.51 12.42
CA GLU A 69 -15.71 -4.62 12.43
C GLU A 69 -16.09 -5.03 10.99
N GLU A 70 -16.43 -4.08 10.12
CA GLU A 70 -16.77 -4.35 8.72
C GLU A 70 -15.58 -4.92 7.94
N SER A 71 -14.36 -4.43 8.20
CA SER A 71 -13.14 -4.97 7.58
C SER A 71 -12.91 -6.43 7.98
N VAL A 72 -12.98 -6.75 9.27
CA VAL A 72 -12.84 -8.11 9.81
C VAL A 72 -13.89 -9.04 9.22
N LYS A 73 -15.15 -8.61 9.19
CA LYS A 73 -16.27 -9.38 8.61
C LYS A 73 -16.03 -9.77 7.16
N ARG A 74 -15.26 -8.95 6.41
CA ARG A 74 -14.88 -9.22 5.02
C ARG A 74 -13.52 -9.90 4.87
N GLY A 75 -12.82 -10.19 5.98
CA GLY A 75 -11.48 -10.77 5.95
C GLY A 75 -10.44 -9.82 5.35
N LEU A 76 -10.54 -8.52 5.66
CA LEU A 76 -9.57 -7.49 5.35
C LEU A 76 -8.87 -7.03 6.62
N LEU A 77 -7.57 -6.73 6.53
CA LEU A 77 -6.87 -6.00 7.57
C LEU A 77 -7.29 -4.52 7.53
N PHE A 78 -7.27 -3.89 8.70
CA PHE A 78 -7.65 -2.50 8.90
C PHE A 78 -6.46 -1.69 9.38
N GLY A 79 -6.03 -0.70 8.60
CA GLY A 79 -4.92 0.16 8.92
C GLY A 79 -5.31 1.64 8.96
N VAL A 80 -4.55 2.42 9.71
CA VAL A 80 -4.75 3.87 9.84
C VAL A 80 -3.40 4.60 9.80
N THR A 81 -3.37 5.75 9.13
CA THR A 81 -2.28 6.73 9.19
C THR A 81 -2.68 7.85 10.15
N PRO A 82 -2.16 7.94 11.38
CA PRO A 82 -2.36 9.10 12.25
C PRO A 82 -1.42 10.23 11.83
N PHE A 83 -1.92 11.45 11.80
CA PHE A 83 -1.16 12.66 11.46
C PHE A 83 -0.92 13.58 12.66
N ALA A 84 -1.08 13.08 13.88
CA ALA A 84 -0.76 13.80 15.11
C ALA A 84 -0.51 12.80 16.26
N LEU A 85 0.30 13.19 17.23
CA LEU A 85 0.68 12.34 18.35
C LEU A 85 -0.53 11.86 19.19
N ASP A 86 -1.49 12.73 19.42
CA ASP A 86 -2.68 12.43 20.21
C ASP A 86 -3.72 11.59 19.46
N LEU A 87 -3.54 11.41 18.13
CA LEU A 87 -4.36 10.52 17.30
C LEU A 87 -3.83 9.07 17.26
N VAL A 88 -2.68 8.80 17.85
CA VAL A 88 -2.13 7.44 17.90
C VAL A 88 -2.85 6.59 18.94
N GLU A 89 -3.02 7.08 20.17
CA GLU A 89 -3.62 6.29 21.26
C GLU A 89 -5.05 5.78 20.96
N PRO A 90 -5.92 6.53 20.29
CA PRO A 90 -7.24 6.03 19.86
C PRO A 90 -7.21 4.80 18.94
N LEU A 91 -6.06 4.44 18.35
CA LEU A 91 -5.90 3.29 17.47
C LEU A 91 -5.62 1.99 18.21
N ARG A 92 -5.22 2.07 19.49
CA ARG A 92 -4.83 0.91 20.31
C ARG A 92 -5.93 -0.14 20.38
N GLY A 93 -5.58 -1.37 19.99
CA GLY A 93 -6.51 -2.50 19.98
C GLY A 93 -7.57 -2.46 18.85
N ILE A 94 -7.50 -1.47 17.96
CA ILE A 94 -8.43 -1.34 16.83
C ILE A 94 -7.75 -1.71 15.52
N VAL A 95 -6.57 -1.17 15.24
CA VAL A 95 -5.88 -1.37 13.96
C VAL A 95 -5.13 -2.70 13.91
N ASP A 96 -4.97 -3.27 12.72
CA ASP A 96 -4.10 -4.42 12.48
C ASP A 96 -2.69 -4.00 12.06
N PHE A 97 -2.53 -2.78 11.60
CA PHE A 97 -1.26 -2.13 11.30
C PHE A 97 -1.40 -0.62 11.35
N VAL A 98 -0.31 0.07 11.61
CA VAL A 98 -0.26 1.54 11.60
C VAL A 98 0.66 2.02 10.47
N LYS A 99 0.30 3.12 9.81
CA LYS A 99 1.11 3.72 8.74
C LYS A 99 1.69 5.06 9.19
N VAL A 100 2.95 5.30 8.82
CA VAL A 100 3.59 6.62 8.89
C VAL A 100 3.75 7.14 7.45
N ALA A 101 3.25 8.35 7.19
CA ALA A 101 3.33 8.98 5.87
C ALA A 101 4.76 9.43 5.55
N ALA A 102 5.09 9.61 4.25
CA ALA A 102 6.44 10.00 3.84
C ALA A 102 6.89 11.34 4.42
N LEU A 103 5.98 12.30 4.58
CA LEU A 103 6.29 13.61 5.16
C LEU A 103 6.60 13.55 6.65
N ASP A 104 6.19 12.47 7.33
CA ASP A 104 6.35 12.27 8.77
C ASP A 104 7.44 11.23 9.10
N MET A 105 8.16 10.70 8.11
CA MET A 105 9.14 9.63 8.30
C MET A 105 10.33 10.01 9.18
N CYS A 106 10.61 11.32 9.32
CA CYS A 106 11.64 11.86 10.21
C CYS A 106 11.05 12.40 11.53
N TRP A 107 9.76 12.20 11.79
CA TRP A 107 9.13 12.60 13.05
C TRP A 107 9.24 11.48 14.08
N ASN A 108 10.40 11.42 14.74
CA ASN A 108 10.73 10.36 15.69
C ASN A 108 9.68 10.18 16.79
N ASP A 109 9.14 11.27 17.34
CA ASP A 109 8.10 11.17 18.38
C ASP A 109 6.85 10.45 17.90
N LEU A 110 6.44 10.64 16.63
CA LEU A 110 5.31 9.96 16.04
C LEU A 110 5.62 8.47 15.82
N ILE A 111 6.82 8.15 15.32
CA ILE A 111 7.28 6.77 15.11
C ILE A 111 7.32 6.01 16.42
N MET A 112 7.99 6.58 17.43
CA MET A 112 8.07 6.01 18.79
C MET A 112 6.69 5.79 19.40
N LYS A 113 5.81 6.78 19.26
CA LYS A 113 4.43 6.68 19.74
C LYS A 113 3.64 5.59 18.98
N ALA A 114 3.78 5.50 17.66
CA ALA A 114 3.12 4.48 16.84
C ALA A 114 3.62 3.07 17.18
N ALA A 115 4.92 2.90 17.49
CA ALA A 115 5.50 1.62 17.91
C ALA A 115 4.84 1.08 19.20
N THR A 116 4.32 1.94 20.07
CA THR A 116 3.61 1.50 21.29
C THR A 116 2.24 0.88 21.03
N LEU A 117 1.75 0.83 19.80
CA LEU A 117 0.45 0.24 19.47
C LEU A 117 0.48 -1.29 19.42
N ASP A 118 1.65 -1.92 19.47
CA ASP A 118 1.84 -3.36 19.43
C ASP A 118 1.29 -4.02 18.15
N VAL A 119 1.45 -3.34 17.02
CA VAL A 119 1.06 -3.80 15.68
C VAL A 119 2.17 -3.52 14.66
N PRO A 120 2.22 -4.24 13.52
CA PRO A 120 3.17 -3.94 12.44
C PRO A 120 3.08 -2.49 11.97
N MET A 121 4.24 -1.90 11.66
CA MET A 121 4.35 -0.53 11.15
C MET A 121 4.65 -0.55 9.65
N ILE A 122 3.97 0.28 8.89
CA ILE A 122 4.24 0.51 7.48
C ILE A 122 4.72 1.97 7.34
N ILE A 123 5.91 2.19 6.80
CA ILE A 123 6.48 3.53 6.72
C ILE A 123 6.78 3.89 5.26
N SER A 124 6.24 4.99 4.76
CA SER A 124 6.61 5.49 3.44
C SER A 124 7.92 6.28 3.53
N VAL A 125 8.86 5.93 2.66
CA VAL A 125 10.20 6.55 2.56
C VAL A 125 10.39 7.27 1.24
N ALA A 126 9.30 7.75 0.63
CA ALA A 126 9.35 8.51 -0.60
C ALA A 126 10.15 9.80 -0.41
N GLY A 127 11.18 9.97 -1.23
CA GLY A 127 12.06 11.15 -1.17
C GLY A 127 13.14 11.11 -0.10
N ALA A 128 13.28 10.00 0.65
CA ALA A 128 14.30 9.86 1.68
C ALA A 128 15.71 9.94 1.12
N ALA A 129 16.61 10.65 1.82
CA ALA A 129 18.04 10.55 1.67
C ALA A 129 18.58 9.28 2.35
N LEU A 130 19.80 8.88 2.02
CA LEU A 130 20.39 7.65 2.57
C LEU A 130 20.52 7.74 4.11
N GLU A 131 21.01 8.86 4.61
CA GLU A 131 21.20 9.11 6.04
C GLU A 131 19.86 9.07 6.80
N GLU A 132 18.77 9.57 6.20
CA GLU A 132 17.43 9.51 6.78
C GLU A 132 16.90 8.07 6.85
N LEU A 133 17.23 7.23 5.85
CA LEU A 133 16.89 5.81 5.86
C LEU A 133 17.66 5.04 6.93
N GLU A 134 18.96 5.30 7.08
CA GLU A 134 19.81 4.69 8.10
C GLU A 134 19.28 5.00 9.52
N ASP A 135 18.98 6.26 9.81
CA ASP A 135 18.44 6.71 11.09
C ASP A 135 17.05 6.10 11.37
N LEU A 136 16.18 6.07 10.36
CA LEU A 136 14.85 5.48 10.48
C LEU A 136 14.93 3.98 10.76
N ILE A 137 15.73 3.23 9.98
CA ILE A 137 15.89 1.78 10.11
C ILE A 137 16.47 1.45 11.49
N HIS A 138 17.45 2.22 11.94
CA HIS A 138 18.01 2.07 13.28
C HIS A 138 16.91 2.23 14.36
N THR A 139 16.12 3.28 14.27
CA THR A 139 15.01 3.54 15.21
C THR A 139 13.98 2.40 15.19
N LEU A 140 13.54 1.98 14.00
CA LEU A 140 12.55 0.91 13.85
C LEU A 140 13.05 -0.44 14.37
N THR A 141 14.33 -0.73 14.18
CA THR A 141 14.95 -1.97 14.68
C THR A 141 14.95 -2.04 16.21
N LEU A 142 15.07 -0.89 16.88
CA LEU A 142 15.09 -0.82 18.34
C LEU A 142 13.68 -0.80 18.94
N GLU A 143 12.72 -0.16 18.28
CA GLU A 143 11.45 0.25 18.91
C GLU A 143 10.22 -0.51 18.35
N ALA A 144 10.28 -1.02 17.12
CA ALA A 144 9.13 -1.64 16.46
C ALA A 144 9.19 -3.18 16.54
N GLU A 145 8.98 -3.74 17.72
CA GLU A 145 9.08 -5.19 18.01
C GLU A 145 8.11 -6.05 17.17
N TRP A 146 6.97 -5.49 16.75
CA TRP A 146 5.93 -6.18 15.98
C TRP A 146 6.18 -6.24 14.47
N GLY A 147 7.36 -5.77 14.07
CA GLY A 147 7.77 -5.75 12.67
C GLY A 147 7.34 -4.49 11.91
N TRP A 148 8.00 -4.27 10.81
CA TRP A 148 7.78 -3.11 9.96
C TRP A 148 8.15 -3.38 8.50
N ASN A 149 7.62 -2.54 7.60
CA ASN A 149 7.87 -2.60 6.17
C ASN A 149 8.03 -1.17 5.63
N LEU A 150 8.99 -0.94 4.76
CA LEU A 150 9.20 0.35 4.11
C LEU A 150 8.45 0.38 2.79
N LEU A 151 7.86 1.53 2.44
CA LEU A 151 7.26 1.73 1.12
C LEU A 151 8.03 2.81 0.37
N HIS A 152 8.67 2.41 -0.72
CA HIS A 152 9.16 3.37 -1.72
C HIS A 152 7.97 4.04 -2.42
N GLY A 153 8.19 5.22 -3.00
CA GLY A 153 7.17 5.95 -3.75
C GLY A 153 7.65 7.32 -4.18
N VAL A 154 6.75 8.07 -4.79
CA VAL A 154 6.95 9.48 -5.16
C VAL A 154 5.79 10.30 -4.62
N THR A 155 6.09 11.41 -3.94
CA THR A 155 5.10 12.28 -3.27
C THR A 155 4.45 13.29 -4.22
N HIS A 156 4.36 12.97 -5.50
CA HIS A 156 3.63 13.72 -6.51
C HIS A 156 2.36 12.97 -6.93
N TYR A 157 1.24 13.68 -7.12
CA TYR A 157 -0.08 13.12 -7.37
C TYR A 157 -0.74 13.76 -8.61
N PRO A 158 -0.93 13.02 -9.74
CA PRO A 158 -0.39 11.68 -9.99
C PRO A 158 1.11 11.68 -10.23
N ALA A 159 1.79 10.60 -9.86
CA ALA A 159 3.21 10.43 -10.13
C ALA A 159 3.45 10.03 -11.60
N ASN A 160 4.51 10.56 -12.21
CA ASN A 160 4.94 10.13 -13.53
C ASN A 160 5.72 8.82 -13.44
N LEU A 161 5.42 7.88 -14.31
CA LEU A 161 6.07 6.55 -14.31
C LEU A 161 7.61 6.64 -14.45
N ASN A 162 8.11 7.57 -15.26
CA ASN A 162 9.54 7.77 -15.48
C ASN A 162 10.29 8.42 -14.31
N GLU A 163 9.56 8.91 -13.28
CA GLU A 163 10.13 9.49 -12.06
C GLU A 163 10.11 8.52 -10.88
N MET A 164 9.48 7.34 -11.05
CA MET A 164 9.27 6.38 -9.95
C MET A 164 10.57 5.78 -9.42
N ASN A 165 11.63 5.70 -10.22
CA ASN A 165 12.92 5.11 -9.82
C ASN A 165 12.77 3.80 -9.03
N LEU A 166 12.04 2.84 -9.59
CA LEU A 166 11.62 1.61 -8.89
C LEU A 166 12.78 0.70 -8.47
N TRP A 167 13.98 0.88 -9.06
CA TRP A 167 15.19 0.18 -8.62
C TRP A 167 15.50 0.43 -7.13
N LYS A 168 15.08 1.55 -6.56
CA LYS A 168 15.24 1.84 -5.13
C LYS A 168 14.62 0.78 -4.22
N ILE A 169 13.59 0.07 -4.67
CA ILE A 169 13.02 -1.05 -3.92
C ILE A 169 14.10 -2.11 -3.69
N ARG A 170 14.78 -2.51 -4.75
CA ARG A 170 15.83 -3.51 -4.69
C ARG A 170 17.08 -3.01 -3.97
N GLU A 171 17.48 -1.76 -4.23
CA GLU A 171 18.63 -1.13 -3.58
C GLU A 171 18.47 -1.11 -2.05
N ILE A 172 17.31 -0.70 -1.54
CA ILE A 172 17.03 -0.68 -0.09
C ILE A 172 17.00 -2.11 0.48
N GLN A 173 16.38 -3.07 -0.22
CA GLN A 173 16.38 -4.46 0.19
C GLN A 173 17.79 -5.04 0.31
N ASP A 174 18.64 -4.81 -0.71
CA ASP A 174 19.99 -5.36 -0.77
C ASP A 174 20.95 -4.69 0.23
N GLU A 175 20.80 -3.37 0.47
CA GLU A 175 21.64 -2.60 1.38
C GLU A 175 21.32 -2.91 2.85
N PHE A 176 20.02 -2.97 3.20
CA PHE A 176 19.59 -3.03 4.59
C PHE A 176 19.02 -4.39 5.01
N GLY A 177 18.78 -5.31 4.08
CA GLY A 177 18.20 -6.62 4.39
C GLY A 177 16.77 -6.57 4.91
N VAL A 178 15.98 -5.58 4.46
CA VAL A 178 14.63 -5.29 4.96
C VAL A 178 13.57 -5.47 3.88
N ASP A 179 12.32 -5.68 4.29
CA ASP A 179 11.20 -5.73 3.39
C ASP A 179 10.85 -4.34 2.86
N VAL A 180 10.69 -4.23 1.53
CA VAL A 180 10.31 -2.99 0.86
C VAL A 180 9.12 -3.23 -0.06
N GLY A 181 8.16 -2.33 -0.01
CA GLY A 181 6.99 -2.28 -0.89
C GLY A 181 6.93 -1.00 -1.72
N LEU A 182 5.76 -0.72 -2.27
CA LEU A 182 5.48 0.46 -3.09
C LEU A 182 4.23 1.19 -2.58
N SER A 183 4.33 2.51 -2.41
CA SER A 183 3.19 3.43 -2.36
C SER A 183 3.00 4.01 -3.76
N ASP A 184 2.01 3.48 -4.49
CA ASP A 184 1.83 3.74 -5.91
C ASP A 184 0.86 4.89 -6.17
N HIS A 185 1.37 6.02 -6.64
CA HIS A 185 0.61 7.20 -7.04
C HIS A 185 0.52 7.38 -8.57
N THR A 186 0.97 6.38 -9.35
CA THR A 186 0.87 6.43 -10.82
C THR A 186 -0.56 6.16 -11.29
N PRO A 187 -0.98 6.60 -12.49
CA PRO A 187 -2.35 6.37 -12.97
C PRO A 187 -2.68 4.91 -13.28
N GLY A 188 -1.68 4.11 -13.70
CA GLY A 188 -1.85 2.74 -14.18
C GLY A 188 -1.53 1.66 -13.14
N TYR A 189 -1.06 0.52 -13.63
CA TYR A 189 -0.59 -0.63 -12.85
C TYR A 189 0.88 -0.99 -13.16
N GLU A 190 1.50 -0.29 -14.08
CA GLU A 190 2.85 -0.61 -14.58
C GLU A 190 3.90 -0.51 -13.47
N ALA A 191 3.81 0.52 -12.61
CA ALA A 191 4.72 0.66 -11.47
C ALA A 191 4.58 -0.51 -10.49
N ALA A 192 3.35 -0.94 -10.20
CA ALA A 192 3.08 -2.05 -9.30
C ALA A 192 3.57 -3.41 -9.87
N VAL A 193 3.40 -3.65 -11.17
CA VAL A 193 3.92 -4.84 -11.87
C VAL A 193 5.44 -4.90 -11.77
N ILE A 194 6.13 -3.79 -12.07
CA ILE A 194 7.59 -3.69 -11.98
C ILE A 194 8.04 -3.87 -10.53
N ALA A 195 7.39 -3.20 -9.57
CA ALA A 195 7.71 -3.33 -8.15
C ALA A 195 7.56 -4.77 -7.66
N THR A 196 6.49 -5.47 -8.09
CA THR A 196 6.30 -6.89 -7.80
C THR A 196 7.45 -7.73 -8.34
N ALA A 197 7.88 -7.49 -9.58
CA ALA A 197 9.00 -8.19 -10.19
C ALA A 197 10.36 -7.90 -9.50
N LEU A 198 10.49 -6.73 -8.89
CA LEU A 198 11.66 -6.34 -8.08
C LEU A 198 11.62 -6.87 -6.64
N GLY A 199 10.56 -7.60 -6.26
CA GLY A 199 10.44 -8.23 -4.94
C GLY A 199 9.70 -7.40 -3.91
N ALA A 200 8.87 -6.43 -4.33
CA ALA A 200 8.03 -5.69 -3.40
C ALA A 200 7.10 -6.64 -2.62
N THR A 201 7.03 -6.46 -1.30
CA THR A 201 6.22 -7.29 -0.40
C THR A 201 4.85 -6.70 -0.12
N TRP A 202 4.70 -5.38 -0.29
CA TRP A 202 3.49 -4.60 -0.04
C TRP A 202 3.28 -3.56 -1.13
N ILE A 203 2.05 -3.42 -1.63
CA ILE A 203 1.68 -2.37 -2.59
C ILE A 203 0.43 -1.64 -2.10
N GLU A 204 0.56 -0.33 -1.94
CA GLU A 204 -0.51 0.58 -1.53
C GLU A 204 -0.97 1.41 -2.73
N LYS A 205 -2.29 1.50 -2.94
CA LYS A 205 -2.90 2.28 -4.02
C LYS A 205 -4.11 3.04 -3.50
N HIS A 206 -4.20 4.34 -3.80
CA HIS A 206 -5.41 5.11 -3.52
C HIS A 206 -6.61 4.50 -4.22
N PHE A 207 -7.71 4.35 -3.47
CA PHE A 207 -8.92 3.68 -3.91
C PHE A 207 -10.16 4.48 -3.60
N ARG A 208 -11.11 4.46 -4.51
CA ARG A 208 -12.43 5.06 -4.36
C ARG A 208 -13.52 4.12 -4.87
N SER A 209 -14.72 4.19 -4.31
CA SER A 209 -15.88 3.51 -4.89
C SER A 209 -16.31 4.22 -6.18
N ASP A 210 -17.08 3.53 -7.01
CA ASP A 210 -17.71 4.16 -8.16
C ASP A 210 -18.80 5.14 -7.71
N LEU A 211 -18.93 6.22 -8.51
CA LEU A 211 -19.93 7.26 -8.28
C LEU A 211 -21.34 6.69 -8.50
N ARG A 212 -22.10 6.48 -7.42
CA ARG A 212 -23.55 6.28 -7.56
C ARG A 212 -24.24 7.60 -7.91
N ALA A 213 -25.31 7.52 -8.73
CA ALA A 213 -26.16 8.65 -9.02
C ALA A 213 -26.66 9.26 -7.70
N GLY A 214 -26.32 10.53 -7.44
CA GLY A 214 -26.67 11.26 -6.21
C GLY A 214 -25.49 11.65 -5.30
N HIS A 215 -24.34 10.98 -5.37
CA HIS A 215 -23.12 11.33 -4.59
C HIS A 215 -22.07 12.08 -5.43
N THR A 216 -22.35 12.37 -6.68
CA THR A 216 -21.40 12.88 -7.69
C THR A 216 -20.73 14.20 -7.34
N VAL A 217 -21.43 15.12 -6.71
CA VAL A 217 -20.92 16.50 -6.53
C VAL A 217 -19.88 16.60 -5.41
N GLY A 218 -20.02 15.80 -4.34
CA GLY A 218 -19.07 15.80 -3.23
C GLY A 218 -17.79 15.04 -3.57
N ILE A 219 -17.87 13.90 -4.21
CA ILE A 219 -16.76 12.98 -4.48
C ILE A 219 -15.70 13.62 -5.42
N LEU A 220 -16.12 14.43 -6.38
CA LEU A 220 -15.19 15.15 -7.27
C LEU A 220 -14.28 16.14 -6.54
N ASN A 221 -14.62 16.52 -5.30
CA ASN A 221 -13.87 17.46 -4.49
C ASN A 221 -12.95 16.81 -3.45
N SER A 222 -12.97 15.46 -3.33
CA SER A 222 -12.01 14.77 -2.46
C SER A 222 -10.59 15.06 -2.94
N PRO A 223 -9.66 15.43 -2.05
CA PRO A 223 -8.27 15.62 -2.42
C PRO A 223 -7.65 14.41 -3.13
N ASP A 224 -8.09 13.20 -2.74
CA ASP A 224 -7.54 11.93 -3.24
C ASP A 224 -8.23 11.41 -4.50
N PHE A 225 -9.36 12.01 -4.91
CA PHE A 225 -10.22 11.46 -5.96
C PHE A 225 -9.53 11.26 -7.31
N GLN A 226 -8.76 12.26 -7.75
CA GLN A 226 -8.21 12.28 -9.12
C GLN A 226 -7.13 11.24 -9.35
N HIS A 227 -6.43 10.80 -8.31
CA HIS A 227 -5.37 9.80 -8.38
C HIS A 227 -5.78 8.45 -7.77
N SER A 228 -7.03 8.31 -7.35
CA SER A 228 -7.57 7.05 -6.81
C SER A 228 -8.08 6.14 -7.93
N ALA A 229 -7.74 4.87 -7.86
CA ALA A 229 -8.31 3.85 -8.71
C ALA A 229 -9.79 3.60 -8.34
N ASN A 230 -10.66 3.51 -9.34
CA ASN A 230 -12.02 3.02 -9.15
C ASN A 230 -12.06 1.48 -9.07
N PRO A 231 -13.21 0.84 -8.76
CA PRO A 231 -13.27 -0.62 -8.61
C PRO A 231 -12.80 -1.39 -9.84
N THR A 232 -13.15 -0.95 -11.05
CA THR A 232 -12.68 -1.58 -12.29
C THR A 232 -11.17 -1.48 -12.45
N GLN A 233 -10.60 -0.30 -12.20
CA GLN A 233 -9.16 -0.07 -12.27
C GLN A 233 -8.42 -0.88 -11.19
N MET A 234 -8.95 -0.91 -9.96
CA MET A 234 -8.36 -1.67 -8.86
C MET A 234 -8.41 -3.17 -9.12
N GLY A 235 -9.50 -3.69 -9.67
CA GLY A 235 -9.60 -5.10 -10.06
C GLY A 235 -8.55 -5.48 -11.11
N VAL A 236 -8.34 -4.64 -12.13
CA VAL A 236 -7.26 -4.84 -13.12
C VAL A 236 -5.89 -4.74 -12.45
N PHE A 237 -5.68 -3.76 -11.59
CA PHE A 237 -4.44 -3.57 -10.83
C PHE A 237 -4.07 -4.83 -10.04
N VAL A 238 -5.00 -5.35 -9.23
CA VAL A 238 -4.82 -6.58 -8.47
C VAL A 238 -4.53 -7.77 -9.38
N MET A 239 -5.31 -7.94 -10.44
CA MET A 239 -5.13 -9.02 -11.42
C MET A 239 -3.72 -8.99 -12.01
N LYS A 240 -3.21 -7.81 -12.42
CA LYS A 240 -1.87 -7.68 -13.02
C LYS A 240 -0.75 -8.01 -12.04
N ILE A 241 -0.89 -7.64 -10.76
CA ILE A 241 0.05 -8.06 -9.71
C ILE A 241 0.04 -9.58 -9.56
N ARG A 242 -1.13 -10.22 -9.48
CA ARG A 242 -1.26 -11.69 -9.34
C ARG A 242 -0.73 -12.45 -10.57
N GLU A 243 -0.98 -11.95 -11.78
CA GLU A 243 -0.38 -12.47 -13.01
C GLU A 243 1.16 -12.39 -12.98
N THR A 244 1.71 -11.27 -12.48
CA THR A 244 3.15 -11.09 -12.33
C THR A 244 3.74 -12.08 -11.32
N GLU A 245 3.13 -12.24 -10.16
CA GLU A 245 3.55 -13.24 -9.15
C GLU A 245 3.55 -14.66 -9.75
N ALA A 246 2.50 -15.01 -10.48
CA ALA A 246 2.40 -16.32 -11.14
C ALA A 246 3.49 -16.50 -12.21
N ALA A 247 3.81 -15.45 -12.96
CA ALA A 247 4.84 -15.49 -14.00
C ALA A 247 6.26 -15.56 -13.45
N LEU A 248 6.51 -14.98 -12.28
CA LEU A 248 7.80 -15.08 -11.59
C LEU A 248 8.10 -16.52 -11.12
N GLY A 249 7.07 -17.31 -10.83
CA GLY A 249 7.23 -18.70 -10.40
C GLY A 249 7.86 -18.84 -9.02
N VAL A 250 8.55 -19.95 -8.82
CA VAL A 250 9.25 -20.27 -7.57
C VAL A 250 10.75 -20.07 -7.79
N PRO A 251 11.45 -19.31 -6.92
CA PRO A 251 12.91 -19.19 -6.99
C PRO A 251 13.59 -20.58 -6.96
N ASP A 252 14.77 -20.67 -7.59
CA ASP A 252 15.61 -21.86 -7.64
C ASP A 252 14.97 -23.10 -8.30
N HIS A 253 13.91 -22.91 -9.08
CA HIS A 253 13.35 -23.98 -9.89
C HIS A 253 14.12 -24.13 -11.21
N TYR A 254 14.97 -25.16 -11.29
CA TYR A 254 15.69 -25.52 -12.49
C TYR A 254 15.05 -26.77 -13.11
N GLY A 255 14.78 -26.71 -14.41
CA GLY A 255 14.22 -27.84 -15.17
C GLY A 255 12.96 -27.47 -15.93
N PRO A 256 12.41 -28.41 -16.70
CA PRO A 256 11.23 -28.14 -17.50
C PRO A 256 9.99 -27.97 -16.63
N VAL A 257 9.16 -27.00 -16.97
CA VAL A 257 7.80 -26.90 -16.44
C VAL A 257 6.93 -28.04 -16.92
N GLU A 258 5.78 -28.29 -16.28
CA GLU A 258 4.93 -29.43 -16.57
C GLU A 258 4.55 -29.57 -18.05
N SER A 259 4.19 -28.44 -18.70
CA SER A 259 3.85 -28.40 -20.12
C SER A 259 5.01 -28.70 -21.06
N GLU A 260 6.25 -28.63 -20.61
CA GLU A 260 7.45 -28.91 -21.41
C GLU A 260 7.93 -30.35 -21.29
N LYS A 261 7.55 -31.11 -20.25
CA LYS A 261 8.11 -32.44 -19.96
C LYS A 261 8.10 -33.37 -21.15
N GLY A 262 6.98 -33.48 -21.89
CA GLY A 262 6.88 -34.34 -23.04
C GLY A 262 7.73 -33.90 -24.26
N LEU A 263 7.98 -32.58 -24.40
CA LEU A 263 8.83 -32.02 -25.45
C LEU A 263 10.32 -32.19 -25.10
N PHE A 264 10.69 -32.11 -23.84
CA PHE A 264 12.07 -32.21 -23.38
C PHE A 264 12.66 -33.60 -23.56
N GLU A 265 11.86 -34.66 -23.42
CA GLU A 265 12.28 -36.03 -23.67
C GLU A 265 12.62 -36.27 -25.17
N LEU A 266 11.92 -35.55 -26.05
CA LEU A 266 12.10 -35.66 -27.51
C LEU A 266 13.17 -34.70 -28.07
N ALA A 267 13.39 -33.56 -27.44
CA ALA A 267 14.11 -32.42 -28.03
C ALA A 267 15.52 -32.20 -27.53
N ARG A 268 16.02 -32.89 -26.49
CA ARG A 268 17.41 -32.80 -26.05
C ARG A 268 18.32 -33.47 -27.06
N ARG A 269 18.74 -32.73 -28.07
CA ARG A 269 19.60 -33.19 -29.19
C ARG A 269 20.90 -33.87 -28.72
N SER A 270 21.37 -33.63 -27.49
CA SER A 270 22.48 -34.36 -26.91
C SER A 270 22.21 -35.84 -26.68
N ASN A 271 20.94 -36.20 -26.41
CA ASN A 271 20.53 -37.61 -26.29
C ASN A 271 20.30 -38.28 -27.66
N LEU A 272 20.06 -37.47 -28.70
CA LEU A 272 19.94 -37.96 -30.08
C LEU A 272 21.29 -38.27 -30.76
N ARG A 273 22.43 -37.82 -30.19
CA ARG A 273 23.77 -38.20 -30.66
C ARG A 273 24.06 -39.69 -30.51
N VAL A 274 23.44 -40.34 -29.53
CA VAL A 274 23.56 -41.79 -29.30
C VAL A 274 22.83 -42.58 -30.42
N LEU A 275 21.84 -41.98 -31.03
CA LEU A 275 21.07 -42.63 -32.17
C LEU A 275 21.64 -42.34 -33.55
N ARG A 276 22.73 -41.58 -33.66
CA ARG A 276 23.44 -41.19 -34.88
C ARG A 276 24.87 -41.74 -34.97
N GLY A 277 25.23 -42.62 -34.06
CA GLY A 277 26.50 -43.38 -34.04
C GLY A 277 26.41 -44.69 -34.77
#